data_72fd35308d1f8ecbe50f9cd48843ccae
#
_entry.id   72fd35308d1f8ecbe50f9cd48843ccae
#
_cell.length_a   1.000
_cell.length_b   1.000
_cell.length_c   1.000
_cell.angle_alpha   90.00
_cell.angle_beta   90.00
_cell.angle_gamma   90.00
#
_symmetry.space_group_name_H-M   'P 1'
#
loop_
_entity.id
_entity.type
_entity.pdbx_description
1 polymer ?
#
loop_
_entity_poly.entity_id
_entity_poly.type
_entity_poly.pdbx_seq_one_letter_code
_entity_poly.pdbx_strand_id
1 'polypeptide(L)'
;MTIKGLLASCGTDITGKRDAALISLAYDAGLRVSELVGATVADLSQAVDGSGRLEIAHSKTDQLGEGALAWLSPDTMARLSAWLLASGITQGAVFRRINVLASPPDDAGQQVQRHYIGQKPLTRQGVVAILRRRVFEAIDLGHVELEAGMEGDTVRSLSAHSFRVGLTQDLFAAGEDGAGIALALRWSSPTTALRYARELAVGNNAAARVLGRLRDGGGQPVS
;
A
#
# COMPACT_ATOMS: atom_id res chain seq x y z
N MET A 1 10.23 -1.69 -8.18
CA MET A 1 10.05 -1.63 -6.68
C MET A 1 8.87 -2.50 -6.30
N THR A 2 9.01 -3.44 -5.38
CA THR A 2 7.94 -4.34 -4.95
C THR A 2 7.41 -3.94 -3.57
N ILE A 3 6.12 -4.18 -3.32
CA ILE A 3 5.50 -3.97 -2.00
C ILE A 3 6.23 -4.79 -0.92
N LYS A 4 6.67 -6.01 -1.25
CA LYS A 4 7.40 -6.89 -0.33
C LYS A 4 8.72 -6.26 0.14
N GLY A 5 9.51 -5.69 -0.77
CA GLY A 5 10.76 -5.00 -0.43
C GLY A 5 10.51 -3.77 0.45
N LEU A 6 9.44 -3.02 0.17
CA LEU A 6 9.06 -1.86 0.98
C LEU A 6 8.62 -2.26 2.39
N LEU A 7 7.85 -3.34 2.53
CA LEU A 7 7.45 -3.85 3.85
C LEU A 7 8.62 -4.42 4.65
N ALA A 8 9.62 -5.00 3.97
CA ALA A 8 10.84 -5.50 4.63
C ALA A 8 11.68 -4.39 5.28
N SER A 9 11.59 -3.13 4.81
CA SER A 9 12.24 -1.98 5.43
C SER A 9 11.55 -1.50 6.71
N CYS A 10 10.34 -1.97 6.99
CA CYS A 10 9.61 -1.58 8.19
C CYS A 10 10.14 -2.37 9.41
N GLY A 11 10.69 -1.67 10.39
CA GLY A 11 11.14 -2.28 11.64
C GLY A 11 10.00 -2.80 12.51
N THR A 12 10.36 -3.45 13.62
CA THR A 12 9.42 -4.03 14.58
C THR A 12 8.98 -3.04 15.68
N ASP A 13 9.61 -1.87 15.72
CA ASP A 13 9.25 -0.78 16.64
C ASP A 13 7.86 -0.20 16.32
N ILE A 14 7.39 0.68 17.18
CA ILE A 14 6.04 1.27 17.02
C ILE A 14 5.89 2.05 15.72
N THR A 15 6.96 2.69 15.24
CA THR A 15 6.97 3.42 13.97
C THR A 15 6.92 2.46 12.79
N GLY A 16 7.71 1.40 12.83
CA GLY A 16 7.70 0.34 11.82
C GLY A 16 6.35 -0.36 11.72
N LYS A 17 5.72 -0.70 12.85
CA LYS A 17 4.37 -1.29 12.88
C LYS A 17 3.33 -0.38 12.23
N ARG A 18 3.34 0.93 12.54
CA ARG A 18 2.46 1.90 11.89
C ARG A 18 2.68 1.95 10.39
N ASP A 19 3.93 2.06 9.97
CA ASP A 19 4.28 2.24 8.57
C ASP A 19 3.96 0.99 7.75
N ALA A 20 4.22 -0.19 8.29
CA ALA A 20 3.86 -1.46 7.65
C ALA A 20 2.34 -1.61 7.50
N ALA A 21 1.57 -1.31 8.54
CA ALA A 21 0.11 -1.34 8.49
C ALA A 21 -0.45 -0.32 7.48
N LEU A 22 0.11 0.90 7.46
CA LEU A 22 -0.28 1.97 6.53
C LEU A 22 -0.03 1.58 5.07
N ILE A 23 1.16 1.07 4.79
CA ILE A 23 1.59 0.64 3.45
C ILE A 23 0.72 -0.53 2.97
N SER A 24 0.51 -1.55 3.82
CA SER A 24 -0.31 -2.71 3.48
C SER A 24 -1.76 -2.32 3.21
N LEU A 25 -2.38 -1.50 4.07
CA LEU A 25 -3.75 -1.04 3.87
C LEU A 25 -3.90 -0.20 2.60
N ALA A 26 -2.98 0.74 2.38
CA ALA A 26 -3.01 1.60 1.19
C ALA A 26 -2.88 0.80 -0.10
N TYR A 27 -2.08 -0.26 -0.08
CA TYR A 27 -1.83 -1.11 -1.23
C TYR A 27 -3.01 -2.06 -1.48
N ASP A 28 -3.39 -2.91 -0.51
CA ASP A 28 -4.47 -3.90 -0.68
C ASP A 28 -5.79 -3.25 -1.13
N ALA A 29 -6.17 -2.16 -0.48
CA ALA A 29 -7.40 -1.46 -0.78
C ALA A 29 -7.27 -0.44 -1.92
N GLY A 30 -6.07 -0.24 -2.49
CA GLY A 30 -5.83 0.76 -3.54
C GLY A 30 -6.35 2.15 -3.16
N LEU A 31 -6.11 2.60 -1.92
CA LEU A 31 -6.71 3.81 -1.37
C LEU A 31 -6.18 5.09 -2.00
N ARG A 32 -7.06 6.08 -2.14
CA ARG A 32 -6.61 7.46 -2.25
C ARG A 32 -6.07 7.92 -0.91
N VAL A 33 -5.13 8.85 -0.91
CA VAL A 33 -4.55 9.36 0.35
C VAL A 33 -5.60 9.96 1.30
N SER A 34 -6.65 10.57 0.76
CA SER A 34 -7.76 11.10 1.56
C SER A 34 -8.56 10.00 2.26
N GLU A 35 -8.76 8.88 1.58
CA GLU A 35 -9.42 7.69 2.11
C GLU A 35 -8.55 7.06 3.20
N LEU A 36 -7.24 6.92 2.95
CA LEU A 36 -6.29 6.36 3.91
C LEU A 36 -6.19 7.15 5.21
N VAL A 37 -6.09 8.49 5.14
CA VAL A 37 -6.01 9.33 6.35
C VAL A 37 -7.36 9.47 7.05
N GLY A 38 -8.47 9.28 6.33
CA GLY A 38 -9.82 9.29 6.87
C GLY A 38 -10.27 7.98 7.51
N ALA A 39 -9.58 6.87 7.24
CA ALA A 39 -9.96 5.56 7.75
C ALA A 39 -9.99 5.54 9.29
N THR A 40 -11.06 5.03 9.86
CA THR A 40 -11.28 4.88 11.31
C THR A 40 -11.30 3.42 11.70
N VAL A 41 -11.15 3.15 12.99
CA VAL A 41 -11.25 1.78 13.53
C VAL A 41 -12.65 1.19 13.30
N ALA A 42 -13.69 2.03 13.31
CA ALA A 42 -15.07 1.61 13.07
C ALA A 42 -15.31 1.13 11.63
N ASP A 43 -14.50 1.60 10.68
CA ASP A 43 -14.61 1.22 9.26
C ASP A 43 -13.99 -0.16 8.96
N LEU A 44 -13.27 -0.74 9.93
CA LEU A 44 -12.58 -2.02 9.77
C LEU A 44 -13.45 -3.17 10.30
N SER A 45 -13.56 -4.23 9.51
CA SER A 45 -14.18 -5.48 9.95
C SER A 45 -13.31 -6.67 9.55
N GLN A 46 -13.28 -7.72 10.39
CA GLN A 46 -12.49 -8.93 10.14
C GLN A 46 -13.43 -10.11 9.89
N ALA A 47 -13.09 -10.94 8.92
CA ALA A 47 -13.76 -12.19 8.63
C ALA A 47 -13.11 -13.37 9.36
N VAL A 48 -13.82 -14.52 9.39
CA VAL A 48 -13.37 -15.74 10.09
C VAL A 48 -12.08 -16.31 9.51
N ASP A 49 -11.86 -16.12 8.20
CA ASP A 49 -10.65 -16.58 7.49
C ASP A 49 -9.43 -15.68 7.72
N GLY A 50 -9.56 -14.67 8.58
CA GLY A 50 -8.50 -13.71 8.87
C GLY A 50 -8.43 -12.53 7.90
N SER A 51 -9.11 -12.59 6.76
CA SER A 51 -9.25 -11.44 5.86
C SER A 51 -10.10 -10.34 6.50
N GLY A 52 -10.17 -9.18 5.87
CA GLY A 52 -10.99 -8.09 6.37
C GLY A 52 -11.59 -7.23 5.27
N ARG A 53 -12.35 -6.24 5.71
CA ARG A 53 -12.95 -5.22 4.84
C ARG A 53 -12.74 -3.85 5.46
N LEU A 54 -12.52 -2.89 4.59
CA LEU A 54 -12.55 -1.47 4.94
C LEU A 54 -13.78 -0.85 4.28
N GLU A 55 -14.64 -0.24 5.07
CA GLU A 55 -15.72 0.62 4.58
C GLU A 55 -15.16 2.01 4.26
N ILE A 56 -15.45 2.51 3.05
CA ILE A 56 -14.99 3.81 2.57
C ILE A 56 -16.23 4.68 2.41
N ALA A 57 -16.56 5.42 3.45
CA ALA A 57 -17.81 6.17 3.59
C ALA A 57 -18.04 7.24 2.51
N HIS A 58 -16.98 7.84 1.96
CA HIS A 58 -17.08 8.85 0.90
C HIS A 58 -15.90 8.77 -0.04
N SER A 59 -16.16 8.43 -1.31
CA SER A 59 -15.21 8.59 -2.41
C SER A 59 -15.57 9.84 -3.20
N LYS A 60 -14.56 10.57 -3.71
CA LYS A 60 -14.77 11.76 -4.56
C LYS A 60 -15.58 11.46 -5.83
N THR A 61 -15.74 10.19 -6.18
CA THR A 61 -16.51 9.69 -7.34
C THR A 61 -17.83 9.06 -6.94
N ASP A 62 -18.14 8.97 -5.67
CA ASP A 62 -19.39 8.44 -5.14
C ASP A 62 -20.41 9.57 -5.03
N GLN A 63 -21.10 9.84 -6.14
CA GLN A 63 -22.13 10.88 -6.22
C GLN A 63 -23.44 10.46 -5.54
N LEU A 64 -23.63 9.16 -5.29
CA LEU A 64 -24.83 8.61 -4.66
C LEU A 64 -24.66 8.40 -3.16
N GLY A 65 -23.44 8.51 -2.62
CA GLY A 65 -23.18 8.33 -1.18
C GLY A 65 -23.33 6.89 -0.70
N GLU A 66 -23.26 5.90 -1.61
CA GLU A 66 -23.44 4.48 -1.28
C GLU A 66 -22.22 3.90 -0.55
N GLY A 67 -21.09 4.64 -0.50
CA GLY A 67 -19.86 4.14 0.04
C GLY A 67 -19.20 3.08 -0.85
N ALA A 68 -18.10 2.52 -0.39
CA ALA A 68 -17.46 1.41 -1.07
C ALA A 68 -16.79 0.48 -0.05
N LEU A 69 -16.75 -0.81 -0.37
CA LEU A 69 -16.01 -1.80 0.40
C LEU A 69 -14.70 -2.14 -0.31
N ALA A 70 -13.62 -2.19 0.43
CA ALA A 70 -12.34 -2.71 -0.03
C ALA A 70 -11.98 -3.97 0.75
N TRP A 71 -11.50 -4.99 0.04
CA TRP A 71 -11.00 -6.22 0.65
C TRP A 71 -9.59 -6.02 1.19
N LEU A 72 -9.29 -6.68 2.31
CA LEU A 72 -7.99 -6.66 2.97
C LEU A 72 -7.50 -8.09 3.18
N SER A 73 -6.23 -8.33 2.85
CA SER A 73 -5.60 -9.64 3.06
C SER A 73 -5.44 -9.95 4.55
N PRO A 74 -5.33 -11.24 4.91
CA PRO A 74 -5.01 -11.64 6.28
C PRO A 74 -3.70 -11.02 6.80
N ASP A 75 -2.69 -10.86 5.94
CA ASP A 75 -1.43 -10.20 6.29
C ASP A 75 -1.64 -8.71 6.65
N THR A 76 -2.43 -7.99 5.86
CA THR A 76 -2.78 -6.59 6.15
C THR A 76 -3.57 -6.48 7.46
N MET A 77 -4.51 -7.38 7.71
CA MET A 77 -5.26 -7.40 8.97
C MET A 77 -4.36 -7.70 10.18
N ALA A 78 -3.41 -8.61 10.04
CA ALA A 78 -2.43 -8.89 11.10
C ALA A 78 -1.56 -7.66 11.40
N ARG A 79 -1.09 -6.92 10.37
CA ARG A 79 -0.30 -5.68 10.55
C ARG A 79 -1.13 -4.57 11.19
N LEU A 80 -2.39 -4.41 10.78
CA LEU A 80 -3.32 -3.45 11.40
C LEU A 80 -3.53 -3.77 12.87
N SER A 81 -3.77 -5.03 13.20
CA SER A 81 -3.96 -5.49 14.59
C SER A 81 -2.70 -5.24 15.42
N ALA A 82 -1.52 -5.54 14.89
CA ALA A 82 -0.24 -5.29 15.57
C ALA A 82 0.00 -3.79 15.82
N TRP A 83 -0.39 -2.92 14.88
CA TRP A 83 -0.32 -1.47 15.05
C TRP A 83 -1.33 -0.98 16.08
N LEU A 84 -2.61 -1.35 15.97
CA LEU A 84 -3.67 -0.92 16.88
C LEU A 84 -3.37 -1.35 18.32
N LEU A 85 -2.90 -2.58 18.52
CA LEU A 85 -2.47 -3.07 19.82
C LEU A 85 -1.28 -2.27 20.37
N ALA A 86 -0.23 -2.05 19.58
CA ALA A 86 0.96 -1.33 20.03
C ALA A 86 0.69 0.15 20.32
N SER A 87 -0.25 0.76 19.61
CA SER A 87 -0.59 2.18 19.76
C SER A 87 -1.68 2.44 20.82
N GLY A 88 -2.40 1.41 21.25
CA GLY A 88 -3.56 1.55 22.13
C GLY A 88 -4.76 2.26 21.49
N ILE A 89 -4.80 2.35 20.15
CA ILE A 89 -5.89 2.98 19.42
C ILE A 89 -7.07 2.01 19.36
N THR A 90 -8.19 2.38 20.02
CA THR A 90 -9.43 1.60 20.04
C THR A 90 -10.58 2.26 19.28
N GLN A 91 -10.45 3.55 18.93
CA GLN A 91 -11.48 4.31 18.21
C GLN A 91 -10.91 5.50 17.42
N GLY A 92 -11.68 6.00 16.48
CA GLY A 92 -11.31 7.14 15.63
C GLY A 92 -10.26 6.77 14.61
N ALA A 93 -9.44 7.72 14.17
CA ALA A 93 -8.49 7.52 13.07
C ALA A 93 -7.51 6.38 13.34
N VAL A 94 -7.37 5.47 12.36
CA VAL A 94 -6.43 4.34 12.41
C VAL A 94 -4.99 4.84 12.46
N PHE A 95 -4.63 5.78 11.58
CA PHE A 95 -3.26 6.27 11.49
C PHE A 95 -3.11 7.66 12.10
N ARG A 96 -2.26 7.74 13.10
CA ARG A 96 -1.97 8.98 13.85
C ARG A 96 -0.48 9.28 13.84
N ARG A 97 -0.15 10.53 14.14
CA ARG A 97 1.23 10.96 14.28
C ARG A 97 1.86 10.32 15.52
N ILE A 98 3.07 9.82 15.38
CA ILE A 98 3.92 9.42 16.49
C ILE A 98 4.86 10.60 16.77
N ASN A 99 4.82 11.13 17.97
CA ASN A 99 5.75 12.15 18.46
C ASN A 99 6.81 11.45 19.31
N VAL A 100 8.05 11.84 19.12
CA VAL A 100 9.17 11.35 19.94
C VAL A 100 9.50 12.43 20.94
N LEU A 101 9.40 12.10 22.21
CA LEU A 101 9.88 12.94 23.31
C LEU A 101 11.22 12.38 23.75
N ALA A 102 12.28 13.16 23.55
CA ALA A 102 13.56 12.86 24.16
C ALA A 102 13.45 13.17 25.65
N SER A 103 13.69 12.19 26.53
CA SER A 103 13.89 12.48 27.95
C SER A 103 15.29 13.08 28.15
N PRO A 104 15.53 13.84 29.24
CA PRO A 104 16.88 14.14 29.65
C PRO A 104 17.67 12.83 29.80
N PRO A 105 19.01 12.86 29.57
CA PRO A 105 19.84 11.70 29.83
C PRO A 105 19.64 11.25 31.27
N ASP A 106 19.63 9.93 31.49
CA ASP A 106 19.71 9.34 32.83
C ASP A 106 21.12 9.54 33.44
N ASP A 107 21.33 9.06 34.68
CA ASP A 107 22.61 9.14 35.38
C ASP A 107 23.73 8.40 34.66
N ALA A 108 23.42 7.49 33.72
CA ALA A 108 24.35 6.79 32.84
C ALA A 108 24.53 7.49 31.48
N GLY A 109 23.96 8.67 31.27
CA GLY A 109 24.02 9.43 30.01
C GLY A 109 23.15 8.87 28.89
N GLN A 110 22.26 7.91 29.18
CA GLN A 110 21.37 7.34 28.15
C GLN A 110 20.09 8.15 28.01
N GLN A 111 19.77 8.53 26.77
CA GLN A 111 18.48 9.16 26.44
C GLN A 111 17.44 8.09 26.13
N VAL A 112 16.37 8.04 26.91
CA VAL A 112 15.22 7.21 26.63
C VAL A 112 14.25 7.97 25.72
N GLN A 113 14.05 7.46 24.50
CA GLN A 113 13.04 8.00 23.59
C GLN A 113 11.67 7.44 23.97
N ARG A 114 10.76 8.33 24.38
CA ARG A 114 9.36 7.97 24.61
C ARG A 114 8.52 8.34 23.42
N HIS A 115 7.76 7.37 22.92
CA HIS A 115 6.82 7.57 21.81
C HIS A 115 5.45 7.96 22.37
N TYR A 116 4.88 9.01 21.81
CA TYR A 116 3.53 9.46 22.13
C TYR A 116 2.67 9.45 20.87
N ILE A 117 1.51 8.79 20.97
CA ILE A 117 0.55 8.71 19.86
C ILE A 117 -0.37 9.93 19.92
N GLY A 118 -0.35 10.74 18.86
CA GLY A 118 -1.22 11.90 18.73
C GLY A 118 -2.71 11.50 18.63
N GLN A 119 -3.60 12.45 18.89
CA GLN A 119 -5.04 12.23 18.77
C GLN A 119 -5.57 12.48 17.34
N LYS A 120 -4.89 13.36 16.58
CA LYS A 120 -5.31 13.74 15.23
C LYS A 120 -4.85 12.73 14.19
N PRO A 121 -5.63 12.52 13.10
CA PRO A 121 -5.21 11.70 11.97
C PRO A 121 -3.91 12.20 11.36
N LEU A 122 -3.21 11.32 10.66
CA LEU A 122 -2.10 11.71 9.80
C LEU A 122 -2.58 12.69 8.73
N THR A 123 -1.70 13.60 8.35
CA THR A 123 -1.93 14.46 7.19
C THR A 123 -1.53 13.74 5.89
N ARG A 124 -2.04 14.22 4.75
CA ARG A 124 -1.63 13.71 3.42
C ARG A 124 -0.12 13.84 3.21
N GLN A 125 0.47 14.96 3.63
CA GLN A 125 1.92 15.19 3.58
C GLN A 125 2.67 14.21 4.49
N GLY A 126 2.12 13.88 5.65
CA GLY A 126 2.68 12.89 6.57
C GLY A 126 2.76 11.50 5.94
N VAL A 127 1.72 11.07 5.21
CA VAL A 127 1.72 9.81 4.46
C VAL A 127 2.82 9.79 3.39
N VAL A 128 2.95 10.87 2.61
CA VAL A 128 3.99 10.98 1.57
C VAL A 128 5.39 10.94 2.19
N ALA A 129 5.59 11.63 3.32
CA ALA A 129 6.87 11.62 4.02
C ALA A 129 7.22 10.22 4.54
N ILE A 130 6.24 9.47 5.07
CA ILE A 130 6.42 8.08 5.48
C ILE A 130 6.83 7.22 4.28
N LEU A 131 6.08 7.29 3.18
CA LEU A 131 6.38 6.51 1.98
C LEU A 131 7.81 6.78 1.47
N ARG A 132 8.18 8.05 1.32
CA ARG A 132 9.52 8.44 0.86
C ARG A 132 10.63 7.92 1.77
N ARG A 133 10.46 8.04 3.07
CA ARG A 133 11.42 7.52 4.05
C ARG A 133 11.56 6.01 3.91
N ARG A 134 10.44 5.25 3.85
CA ARG A 134 10.49 3.79 3.74
C ARG A 134 11.09 3.31 2.43
N VAL A 135 10.85 4.00 1.34
CA VAL A 135 11.49 3.69 0.05
C VAL A 135 12.99 3.95 0.14
N PHE A 136 13.41 5.08 0.72
CA PHE A 136 14.83 5.37 0.93
C PHE A 136 15.51 4.30 1.79
N GLU A 137 14.91 3.94 2.92
CA GLU A 137 15.40 2.87 3.80
C GLU A 137 15.45 1.50 3.09
N ALA A 138 14.44 1.19 2.25
CA ALA A 138 14.42 -0.06 1.49
C ALA A 138 15.54 -0.14 0.44
N ILE A 139 15.91 0.99 -0.16
CA ILE A 139 17.06 1.09 -1.09
C ILE A 139 18.36 0.90 -0.30
N ASP A 140 18.53 1.64 0.79
CA ASP A 140 19.72 1.60 1.63
C ASP A 140 20.01 0.21 2.23
N LEU A 141 18.93 -0.52 2.58
CA LEU A 141 19.00 -1.90 3.07
C LEU A 141 19.11 -2.97 1.95
N GLY A 142 19.12 -2.58 0.69
CA GLY A 142 19.18 -3.51 -0.44
C GLY A 142 17.89 -4.32 -0.67
N HIS A 143 16.77 -3.92 -0.11
CA HIS A 143 15.47 -4.56 -0.33
C HIS A 143 14.80 -4.12 -1.63
N VAL A 144 15.27 -3.02 -2.20
CA VAL A 144 14.81 -2.46 -3.48
C VAL A 144 16.03 -2.05 -4.29
N GLU A 145 16.17 -2.62 -5.46
CA GLU A 145 17.19 -2.23 -6.43
C GLU A 145 16.62 -1.17 -7.39
N LEU A 146 17.40 -0.14 -7.64
CA LEU A 146 17.16 0.89 -8.64
C LEU A 146 18.39 1.03 -9.52
N GLU A 147 18.19 1.56 -10.73
CA GLU A 147 19.33 1.95 -11.57
C GLU A 147 20.16 3.03 -10.87
N ALA A 148 21.47 2.90 -10.95
CA ALA A 148 22.40 3.81 -10.31
C ALA A 148 22.13 5.29 -10.68
N GLY A 149 22.01 6.14 -9.68
CA GLY A 149 21.72 7.56 -9.84
C GLY A 149 20.23 7.92 -9.93
N MET A 150 19.33 6.93 -9.96
CA MET A 150 17.88 7.17 -10.04
C MET A 150 17.19 7.28 -8.66
N GLU A 151 17.90 6.99 -7.56
CA GLU A 151 17.32 6.89 -6.21
C GLU A 151 16.63 8.19 -5.79
N GLY A 152 17.33 9.32 -5.92
CA GLY A 152 16.82 10.62 -5.52
C GLY A 152 15.61 11.07 -6.33
N ASP A 153 15.58 10.83 -7.63
CA ASP A 153 14.46 11.17 -8.50
C ASP A 153 13.28 10.25 -8.27
N THR A 154 13.50 8.96 -8.10
CA THR A 154 12.46 8.00 -7.74
C THR A 154 11.78 8.39 -6.44
N VAL A 155 12.54 8.65 -5.38
CA VAL A 155 11.98 9.07 -4.09
C VAL A 155 11.23 10.40 -4.19
N ARG A 156 11.74 11.38 -4.96
CA ARG A 156 11.04 12.68 -5.17
C ARG A 156 9.74 12.53 -5.94
N SER A 157 9.68 11.63 -6.92
CA SER A 157 8.49 11.38 -7.73
C SER A 157 7.37 10.68 -6.96
N LEU A 158 7.69 10.02 -5.82
CA LEU A 158 6.70 9.32 -5.03
C LEU A 158 5.66 10.27 -4.46
N SER A 159 4.43 9.89 -4.66
CA SER A 159 3.24 10.57 -4.17
C SER A 159 2.32 9.56 -3.46
N ALA A 160 1.32 10.07 -2.80
CA ALA A 160 0.28 9.24 -2.21
C ALA A 160 -0.52 8.41 -3.24
N HIS A 161 -0.39 8.71 -4.53
CA HIS A 161 -1.02 7.94 -5.61
C HIS A 161 -0.17 6.72 -6.02
N SER A 162 1.09 6.67 -5.63
CA SER A 162 2.04 5.62 -6.02
C SER A 162 1.59 4.22 -5.60
N PHE A 163 0.93 4.06 -4.44
CA PHE A 163 0.36 2.77 -4.01
C PHE A 163 -0.68 2.25 -5.00
N ARG A 164 -1.55 3.14 -5.47
CA ARG A 164 -2.61 2.78 -6.40
C ARG A 164 -2.07 2.44 -7.79
N VAL A 165 -1.04 3.16 -8.22
CA VAL A 165 -0.30 2.85 -9.46
C VAL A 165 0.38 1.49 -9.35
N GLY A 166 1.09 1.23 -8.24
CA GLY A 166 1.78 -0.05 -8.00
C GLY A 166 0.80 -1.23 -8.03
N LEU A 167 -0.30 -1.16 -7.27
CA LEU A 167 -1.32 -2.21 -7.28
C LEU A 167 -1.90 -2.43 -8.69
N THR A 168 -2.16 -1.36 -9.44
CA THR A 168 -2.65 -1.48 -10.82
C THR A 168 -1.67 -2.24 -11.70
N GLN A 169 -0.38 -1.92 -11.58
CA GLN A 169 0.68 -2.58 -12.35
C GLN A 169 0.82 -4.06 -11.97
N ASP A 170 0.75 -4.38 -10.68
CA ASP A 170 0.87 -5.75 -10.20
C ASP A 170 -0.35 -6.60 -10.61
N LEU A 171 -1.56 -6.04 -10.59
CA LEU A 171 -2.77 -6.72 -11.08
C LEU A 171 -2.69 -6.99 -12.59
N PHE A 172 -2.22 -6.05 -13.40
CA PHE A 172 -1.98 -6.28 -14.82
C PHE A 172 -0.89 -7.35 -15.05
N ALA A 173 0.20 -7.30 -14.28
CA ALA A 173 1.26 -8.31 -14.36
C ALA A 173 0.76 -9.70 -13.98
N ALA A 174 -0.20 -9.81 -13.07
CA ALA A 174 -0.88 -11.05 -12.70
C ALA A 174 -1.88 -11.55 -13.78
N GLY A 175 -2.15 -10.73 -14.81
CA GLY A 175 -3.05 -11.11 -15.92
C GLY A 175 -4.49 -10.65 -15.77
N GLU A 176 -4.79 -9.83 -14.77
CA GLU A 176 -6.12 -9.25 -14.58
C GLU A 176 -6.47 -8.29 -15.73
N ASP A 177 -7.74 -8.27 -16.10
CA ASP A 177 -8.25 -7.37 -17.13
C ASP A 177 -8.57 -5.97 -16.59
N GLY A 178 -8.76 -5.02 -17.49
CA GLY A 178 -9.07 -3.63 -17.12
C GLY A 178 -10.40 -3.48 -16.39
N ALA A 179 -11.37 -4.38 -16.56
CA ALA A 179 -12.66 -4.35 -15.87
C ALA A 179 -12.51 -4.83 -14.43
N GLY A 180 -11.80 -5.95 -14.20
CA GLY A 180 -11.48 -6.46 -12.88
C GLY A 180 -10.68 -5.46 -12.06
N ILE A 181 -9.68 -4.82 -12.69
CA ILE A 181 -8.87 -3.79 -12.04
C ILE A 181 -9.70 -2.55 -11.70
N ALA A 182 -10.58 -2.11 -12.62
CA ALA A 182 -11.45 -0.96 -12.35
C ALA A 182 -12.39 -1.24 -11.17
N LEU A 183 -12.94 -2.44 -11.07
CA LEU A 183 -13.77 -2.87 -9.95
C LEU A 183 -12.96 -2.86 -8.63
N ALA A 184 -11.79 -3.49 -8.61
CA ALA A 184 -10.93 -3.56 -7.42
C ALA A 184 -10.52 -2.16 -6.93
N LEU A 185 -10.22 -1.24 -7.85
CA LEU A 185 -9.78 0.12 -7.54
C LEU A 185 -10.92 1.14 -7.48
N ARG A 186 -12.17 0.69 -7.61
CA ARG A 186 -13.35 1.56 -7.54
C ARG A 186 -13.28 2.70 -8.57
N TRP A 187 -12.91 2.36 -9.81
CA TRP A 187 -12.93 3.28 -10.94
C TRP A 187 -14.23 3.16 -11.69
N SER A 188 -14.77 4.27 -12.13
CA SER A 188 -16.00 4.32 -12.92
C SER A 188 -15.84 3.79 -14.34
N SER A 189 -14.60 3.60 -14.81
CA SER A 189 -14.31 3.14 -16.17
C SER A 189 -13.06 2.27 -16.26
N PRO A 190 -13.12 1.11 -16.96
CA PRO A 190 -11.96 0.29 -17.29
C PRO A 190 -10.87 1.06 -18.07
N THR A 191 -11.25 2.08 -18.84
CA THR A 191 -10.30 2.93 -19.59
C THR A 191 -9.29 3.62 -18.66
N THR A 192 -9.67 3.88 -17.42
CA THR A 192 -8.75 4.44 -16.42
C THR A 192 -7.65 3.43 -16.11
N ALA A 193 -7.98 2.16 -15.95
CA ALA A 193 -7.00 1.09 -15.72
C ALA A 193 -6.00 1.00 -16.89
N LEU A 194 -6.49 1.05 -18.11
CA LEU A 194 -5.65 0.94 -19.31
C LEU A 194 -4.62 2.08 -19.47
N ARG A 195 -4.87 3.26 -18.90
CA ARG A 195 -3.86 4.34 -18.91
C ARG A 195 -2.61 3.96 -18.13
N TYR A 196 -2.77 3.26 -17.01
CA TYR A 196 -1.66 2.82 -16.17
C TYR A 196 -0.95 1.58 -16.71
N ALA A 197 -1.63 0.86 -17.64
CA ALA A 197 -1.10 -0.35 -18.25
C ALA A 197 -0.24 -0.09 -19.51
N ARG A 198 -0.22 1.12 -20.04
CA ARG A 198 0.40 1.40 -21.35
C ARG A 198 1.84 0.91 -21.46
N GLU A 199 2.63 1.05 -20.41
CA GLU A 199 4.03 0.63 -20.41
C GLU A 199 4.18 -0.89 -20.24
N LEU A 200 3.26 -1.53 -19.52
CA LEU A 200 3.26 -2.99 -19.31
C LEU A 200 2.59 -3.75 -20.47
N ALA A 201 1.72 -3.08 -21.21
CA ALA A 201 0.88 -3.71 -22.23
C ALA A 201 1.65 -4.23 -23.45
N VAL A 202 2.85 -3.72 -23.75
CA VAL A 202 3.61 -4.11 -24.94
C VAL A 202 4.09 -5.55 -24.85
N GLY A 203 4.58 -5.99 -23.69
CA GLY A 203 5.08 -7.37 -23.48
C GLY A 203 4.01 -8.37 -23.01
N ASN A 204 2.87 -7.91 -22.49
CA ASN A 204 1.84 -8.75 -21.90
C ASN A 204 0.43 -8.54 -22.51
N ASN A 205 0.37 -8.10 -23.78
CA ASN A 205 -0.90 -7.95 -24.47
C ASN A 205 -1.50 -9.32 -24.88
N ALA A 206 -2.80 -9.32 -25.23
CA ALA A 206 -3.51 -10.55 -25.61
C ALA A 206 -2.84 -11.29 -26.78
N ALA A 207 -2.30 -10.55 -27.76
CA ALA A 207 -1.59 -11.14 -28.90
C ALA A 207 -0.32 -11.86 -28.45
N ALA A 208 0.50 -11.25 -27.59
CA ALA A 208 1.72 -11.87 -27.06
C ALA A 208 1.39 -13.16 -26.30
N ARG A 209 0.34 -13.17 -25.46
CA ARG A 209 -0.09 -14.36 -24.70
C ARG A 209 -0.63 -15.47 -25.61
N VAL A 210 -1.41 -15.13 -26.64
CA VAL A 210 -2.00 -16.12 -27.55
C VAL A 210 -0.92 -16.66 -28.49
N LEU A 211 -0.11 -15.81 -29.09
CA LEU A 211 0.94 -16.23 -30.02
C LEU A 211 2.04 -17.03 -29.31
N GLY A 212 2.38 -16.68 -28.05
CA GLY A 212 3.29 -17.48 -27.24
C GLY A 212 2.76 -18.92 -27.08
N ARG A 213 1.53 -19.09 -26.61
CA ARG A 213 0.91 -20.40 -26.47
C ARG A 213 0.79 -21.20 -27.76
N LEU A 214 0.46 -20.56 -28.87
CA LEU A 214 0.37 -21.18 -30.18
C LEU A 214 1.73 -21.65 -30.72
N ARG A 215 2.81 -20.96 -30.36
CA ARG A 215 4.19 -21.32 -30.78
C ARG A 215 4.82 -22.35 -29.87
N ASP A 216 4.56 -22.27 -28.54
CA ASP A 216 5.07 -23.23 -27.57
C ASP A 216 4.30 -24.57 -27.59
N GLY A 217 3.04 -24.58 -28.05
CA GLY A 217 2.23 -25.79 -28.23
C GLY A 217 2.43 -26.54 -29.55
N GLY A 218 3.32 -26.04 -30.44
CA GLY A 218 3.54 -26.63 -31.78
C GLY A 218 4.59 -27.76 -31.86
N GLY A 219 4.99 -28.38 -30.76
CA GLY A 219 6.09 -29.34 -30.70
C GLY A 219 5.77 -30.73 -30.16
N GLN A 220 4.62 -31.33 -30.53
CA GLN A 220 4.53 -32.80 -30.42
C GLN A 220 4.25 -33.38 -31.80
N PRO A 221 5.19 -34.17 -32.38
CA PRO A 221 4.86 -35.02 -33.52
C PRO A 221 3.95 -36.15 -33.04
N VAL A 222 2.79 -36.26 -33.67
CA VAL A 222 1.93 -37.42 -33.55
C VAL A 222 2.71 -38.59 -34.17
N SER A 223 3.10 -39.55 -33.36
CA SER A 223 3.59 -40.87 -33.76
C SER A 223 2.43 -41.85 -33.79
#